data_3ed0b17ad92e93374518415640e5437d
#
_entry.id   3ed0b17ad92e93374518415640e5437d
#
_cell.length_a   1.000
_cell.length_b   1.000
_cell.length_c   1.000
_cell.angle_alpha   90.00
_cell.angle_beta   90.00
_cell.angle_gamma   90.00
#
_symmetry.space_group_name_H-M   'P 1'
#
loop_
_entity.id
_entity.type
_entity.pdbx_description
1 polymer ?
#
loop_
_entity_poly.entity_id
_entity_poly.type
_entity_poly.pdbx_seq_one_letter_code
_entity_poly.pdbx_strand_id
1 'polypeptide(L)'
;SMSPIEDDDLLNEGSPPSAPIGLEVASVEGTSATLKWKEPKKDGGAPIKEYLIEYKSETDEEWNEGPRIKPKKFFNETVNELQTKTKYQFRVSAVNRNGMGDSSDATEPKLLKPSKSPPEIDRSQFPEGNLNCKVNSQLVLEVNVEGIPAPSTTWLRNDAELSTGDGIKVVHNPNVAKLMFIPALRPLSGKYTLKAKNQVRTSLKFSIHRARQYCQN
;
A
#
# COMPACT_ATOMS: atom_id res chain seq x y z
N SER A 1 -16.45 37.67 65.09
CA SER A 1 -16.38 36.29 64.64
C SER A 1 -16.26 36.26 63.14
N MET A 2 -15.07 36.01 62.66
CA MET A 2 -14.82 35.75 61.23
C MET A 2 -15.13 34.29 60.95
N SER A 3 -16.08 34.02 60.06
CA SER A 3 -16.35 32.67 59.56
C SER A 3 -15.14 32.22 58.73
N PRO A 4 -14.75 30.94 58.84
CA PRO A 4 -13.72 30.39 57.99
C PRO A 4 -14.22 30.45 56.55
N ILE A 5 -13.41 31.00 55.64
CA ILE A 5 -13.59 30.83 54.21
C ILE A 5 -13.34 29.33 53.99
N GLU A 6 -14.39 28.61 53.60
CA GLU A 6 -14.29 27.22 53.25
C GLU A 6 -13.38 27.10 52.00
N ASP A 7 -12.29 26.38 52.15
CA ASP A 7 -11.29 26.05 51.10
C ASP A 7 -11.84 25.14 49.98
N ASP A 8 -13.13 25.19 49.71
CA ASP A 8 -13.78 24.29 48.76
C ASP A 8 -13.68 24.80 47.29
N ASP A 9 -13.12 26.01 47.08
CA ASP A 9 -12.93 26.58 45.73
C ASP A 9 -11.59 26.21 45.09
N LEU A 10 -10.72 25.45 45.78
CA LEU A 10 -9.38 25.11 45.29
C LEU A 10 -9.32 23.70 44.62
N LEU A 11 -10.42 22.96 44.53
CA LEU A 11 -10.40 21.55 44.05
C LEU A 11 -11.00 21.31 42.67
N ASN A 12 -11.22 22.36 41.88
CA ASN A 12 -11.62 22.14 40.49
C ASN A 12 -10.49 22.54 39.51
N GLU A 13 -9.27 22.13 39.81
CA GLU A 13 -8.23 22.12 38.81
C GLU A 13 -8.60 21.09 37.76
N GLY A 14 -9.08 21.56 36.60
CA GLY A 14 -9.36 20.71 35.47
C GLY A 14 -8.14 19.88 35.08
N SER A 15 -8.34 18.80 34.39
CA SER A 15 -7.30 17.92 33.87
C SER A 15 -7.19 18.04 32.34
N PRO A 16 -6.12 17.54 31.72
CA PRO A 16 -6.11 17.32 30.28
C PRO A 16 -7.24 16.36 29.85
N PRO A 17 -7.67 16.39 28.58
CA PRO A 17 -8.69 15.48 28.07
C PRO A 17 -8.26 14.01 28.13
N SER A 18 -9.22 13.10 28.12
CA SER A 18 -8.91 11.68 27.85
C SER A 18 -8.50 11.50 26.36
N ALA A 19 -7.97 10.32 26.05
CA ALA A 19 -7.58 10.01 24.67
C ALA A 19 -8.78 10.05 23.71
N PRO A 20 -8.62 10.57 22.49
CA PRO A 20 -9.57 10.40 21.40
C PRO A 20 -9.85 8.91 21.13
N ILE A 21 -11.04 8.58 20.65
CA ILE A 21 -11.46 7.18 20.47
C ILE A 21 -11.74 6.85 19.01
N GLY A 22 -11.55 5.57 18.68
CA GLY A 22 -11.92 5.04 17.37
C GLY A 22 -11.07 5.60 16.22
N LEU A 23 -9.79 5.90 16.48
CA LEU A 23 -8.88 6.33 15.43
C LEU A 23 -8.68 5.19 14.41
N GLU A 24 -8.90 5.54 13.15
CA GLU A 24 -8.67 4.65 12.01
C GLU A 24 -8.10 5.41 10.80
N VAL A 25 -7.37 4.70 9.94
CA VAL A 25 -6.97 5.20 8.63
C VAL A 25 -8.12 4.90 7.66
N ALA A 26 -8.86 5.93 7.28
CA ALA A 26 -10.01 5.82 6.38
C ALA A 26 -9.59 5.56 4.93
N SER A 27 -8.50 6.20 4.48
CA SER A 27 -7.92 6.00 3.16
C SER A 27 -6.46 6.40 3.12
N VAL A 28 -5.74 5.85 2.15
CA VAL A 28 -4.38 6.27 1.79
C VAL A 28 -4.35 6.57 0.30
N GLU A 29 -3.68 7.66 -0.10
CA GLU A 29 -3.55 8.05 -1.49
C GLU A 29 -2.22 8.76 -1.74
N GLY A 30 -1.38 8.15 -2.57
CA GLY A 30 -0.09 8.73 -2.94
C GLY A 30 0.80 9.02 -1.72
N THR A 31 0.92 10.28 -1.36
CA THR A 31 1.74 10.79 -0.24
C THR A 31 0.89 11.26 0.94
N SER A 32 -0.37 10.83 1.03
CA SER A 32 -1.28 11.27 2.07
C SER A 32 -2.05 10.12 2.71
N ALA A 33 -2.47 10.31 3.96
CA ALA A 33 -3.35 9.43 4.69
C ALA A 33 -4.49 10.22 5.31
N THR A 34 -5.71 9.77 5.15
CA THR A 34 -6.90 10.37 5.76
C THR A 34 -7.31 9.59 6.99
N LEU A 35 -7.44 10.27 8.11
CA LEU A 35 -7.73 9.72 9.42
C LEU A 35 -9.13 10.12 9.87
N LYS A 36 -9.78 9.22 10.60
CA LYS A 36 -11.04 9.48 11.29
C LYS A 36 -10.91 9.11 12.75
N TRP A 37 -11.56 9.88 13.63
CA TRP A 37 -11.67 9.58 15.05
C TRP A 37 -12.92 10.21 15.64
N LYS A 38 -13.16 9.96 16.92
CA LYS A 38 -14.22 10.55 17.73
C LYS A 38 -13.63 11.29 18.90
N GLU A 39 -14.38 12.24 19.42
CA GLU A 39 -13.99 13.00 20.59
C GLU A 39 -13.67 12.13 21.79
N PRO A 40 -12.80 12.60 22.70
CA PRO A 40 -12.59 11.97 23.99
C PRO A 40 -13.89 11.80 24.78
N LYS A 41 -13.95 10.77 25.62
CA LYS A 41 -15.09 10.59 26.54
C LYS A 41 -15.13 11.66 27.65
N LYS A 42 -14.00 12.24 27.98
CA LYS A 42 -13.86 13.29 29.00
C LYS A 42 -13.02 14.42 28.46
N ASP A 43 -13.54 15.64 28.57
CA ASP A 43 -12.83 16.85 28.16
C ASP A 43 -11.87 17.41 29.21
N GLY A 44 -11.87 16.81 30.42
CA GLY A 44 -11.03 17.25 31.54
C GLY A 44 -11.56 18.48 32.27
N GLY A 45 -12.84 18.82 32.10
CA GLY A 45 -13.47 19.99 32.74
C GLY A 45 -13.18 21.32 32.01
N ALA A 46 -12.68 21.26 30.79
CA ALA A 46 -12.49 22.42 29.92
C ALA A 46 -12.64 22.05 28.44
N PRO A 47 -13.19 22.93 27.60
CA PRO A 47 -13.36 22.66 26.18
C PRO A 47 -12.06 22.27 25.50
N ILE A 48 -12.14 21.30 24.60
CA ILE A 48 -11.01 20.92 23.75
C ILE A 48 -10.71 22.08 22.80
N LYS A 49 -9.45 22.49 22.72
CA LYS A 49 -8.98 23.59 21.89
C LYS A 49 -8.47 23.11 20.54
N GLU A 50 -7.80 21.95 20.53
CA GLU A 50 -7.20 21.37 19.34
C GLU A 50 -6.93 19.87 19.53
N TYR A 51 -6.66 19.21 18.41
CA TYR A 51 -6.14 17.86 18.35
C TYR A 51 -4.77 17.88 17.68
N LEU A 52 -3.81 17.16 18.23
CA LEU A 52 -2.52 16.92 17.62
C LEU A 52 -2.52 15.53 16.98
N ILE A 53 -2.28 15.48 15.69
CA ILE A 53 -2.00 14.23 14.97
C ILE A 53 -0.50 14.01 14.98
N GLU A 54 -0.07 12.82 15.34
CA GLU A 54 1.32 12.40 15.25
C GLU A 54 1.41 11.16 14.34
N TYR A 55 2.52 11.03 13.65
CA TYR A 55 2.78 9.91 12.77
C TYR A 55 4.20 9.37 12.93
N LYS A 56 4.38 8.10 12.62
CA LYS A 56 5.65 7.41 12.72
C LYS A 56 5.77 6.41 11.58
N SER A 57 6.89 6.47 10.83
CA SER A 57 7.23 5.46 9.84
C SER A 57 7.86 4.22 10.49
N GLU A 58 7.99 3.14 9.74
CA GLU A 58 8.67 1.92 10.21
C GLU A 58 10.17 2.11 10.48
N THR A 59 10.77 3.20 9.99
CA THR A 59 12.18 3.55 10.19
C THR A 59 12.41 4.62 11.23
N ASP A 60 11.35 5.27 11.73
CA ASP A 60 11.46 6.32 12.74
C ASP A 60 11.58 5.70 14.14
N GLU A 61 12.43 6.27 14.97
CA GLU A 61 12.50 5.89 16.39
C GLU A 61 11.45 6.63 17.21
N GLU A 62 11.19 7.90 16.87
CA GLU A 62 10.27 8.79 17.57
C GLU A 62 9.04 9.14 16.74
N TRP A 63 7.99 9.63 17.41
CA TRP A 63 6.80 10.16 16.77
C TRP A 63 7.08 11.56 16.21
N ASN A 64 6.66 11.78 14.97
CA ASN A 64 6.71 13.09 14.32
C ASN A 64 5.42 13.86 14.58
N GLU A 65 5.52 15.14 14.88
CA GLU A 65 4.35 16.01 14.96
C GLU A 65 3.78 16.25 13.56
N GLY A 66 2.50 16.00 13.44
CA GLY A 66 1.72 16.30 12.26
C GLY A 66 0.81 17.53 12.45
N PRO A 67 -0.30 17.60 11.71
CA PRO A 67 -1.19 18.74 11.79
C PRO A 67 -1.89 18.88 13.14
N ARG A 68 -2.12 20.14 13.54
CA ARG A 68 -2.97 20.52 14.67
C ARG A 68 -4.32 20.98 14.15
N ILE A 69 -5.38 20.35 14.64
CA ILE A 69 -6.74 20.48 14.11
C ILE A 69 -7.66 21.11 15.15
N LYS A 70 -8.39 22.14 14.77
CA LYS A 70 -9.43 22.71 15.63
C LYS A 70 -10.62 21.75 15.76
N PRO A 71 -11.35 21.77 16.89
CA PRO A 71 -12.54 20.96 17.05
C PRO A 71 -13.56 21.19 15.95
N LYS A 72 -14.15 20.11 15.46
CA LYS A 72 -15.19 20.06 14.42
C LYS A 72 -16.24 19.01 14.81
N LYS A 73 -17.38 19.07 14.16
CA LYS A 73 -18.43 18.06 14.36
C LYS A 73 -18.02 16.65 13.92
N PHE A 74 -17.18 16.56 12.86
CA PHE A 74 -16.68 15.30 12.32
C PHE A 74 -15.18 15.45 12.06
N PHE A 75 -14.41 14.46 12.46
CA PHE A 75 -12.98 14.40 12.18
C PHE A 75 -12.73 13.46 11.00
N ASN A 76 -12.29 14.04 9.90
CA ASN A 76 -11.85 13.36 8.68
C ASN A 76 -10.70 14.22 8.11
N GLU A 77 -9.50 13.98 8.62
CA GLU A 77 -8.36 14.86 8.43
C GLU A 77 -7.24 14.15 7.67
N THR A 78 -6.59 14.88 6.79
CA THR A 78 -5.55 14.33 5.93
C THR A 78 -4.17 14.78 6.39
N VAL A 79 -3.29 13.82 6.62
CA VAL A 79 -1.85 14.03 6.80
C VAL A 79 -1.21 13.93 5.43
N ASN A 80 -0.51 14.99 5.01
CA ASN A 80 0.14 15.11 3.72
C ASN A 80 1.67 14.96 3.83
N GLU A 81 2.35 15.02 2.70
CA GLU A 81 3.82 15.01 2.59
C GLU A 81 4.49 13.75 3.16
N LEU A 82 3.76 12.65 3.21
CA LEU A 82 4.29 11.35 3.60
C LEU A 82 5.02 10.70 2.41
N GLN A 83 5.91 9.76 2.70
CA GLN A 83 6.66 9.03 1.68
C GLN A 83 5.87 7.82 1.19
N THR A 84 5.83 7.62 -0.13
CA THR A 84 5.28 6.39 -0.73
C THR A 84 6.18 5.18 -0.45
N LYS A 85 5.63 3.98 -0.58
CA LYS A 85 6.33 2.70 -0.31
C LYS A 85 6.83 2.57 1.14
N THR A 86 6.27 3.36 2.05
CA THR A 86 6.61 3.41 3.47
C THR A 86 5.37 3.10 4.30
N LYS A 87 5.53 2.35 5.37
CA LYS A 87 4.44 2.08 6.32
C LYS A 87 4.43 3.14 7.40
N TYR A 88 3.26 3.64 7.72
CA TYR A 88 3.03 4.62 8.79
C TYR A 88 1.99 4.15 9.78
N GLN A 89 2.19 4.53 11.02
CA GLN A 89 1.21 4.49 12.11
C GLN A 89 0.86 5.91 12.52
N PHE A 90 -0.33 6.08 13.05
CA PHE A 90 -0.86 7.38 13.47
C PHE A 90 -1.44 7.27 14.87
N ARG A 91 -1.38 8.36 15.63
CA ARG A 91 -2.07 8.55 16.90
C ARG A 91 -2.54 9.99 17.02
N VAL A 92 -3.55 10.23 17.86
CA VAL A 92 -4.15 11.57 18.05
C VAL A 92 -4.29 11.85 19.53
N SER A 93 -3.93 13.06 19.94
CA SER A 93 -4.11 13.59 21.29
C SER A 93 -5.02 14.80 21.26
N ALA A 94 -5.84 14.95 22.29
CA ALA A 94 -6.67 16.14 22.48
C ALA A 94 -6.02 17.11 23.47
N VAL A 95 -6.19 18.40 23.26
CA VAL A 95 -5.58 19.48 24.07
C VAL A 95 -6.68 20.43 24.56
N ASN A 96 -6.68 20.72 25.84
CA ASN A 96 -7.49 21.78 26.44
C ASN A 96 -6.59 22.82 27.14
N ARG A 97 -7.17 23.77 27.91
CA ARG A 97 -6.40 24.77 28.65
C ARG A 97 -5.49 24.16 29.70
N ASN A 98 -5.79 22.94 30.19
CA ASN A 98 -5.03 22.27 31.23
C ASN A 98 -3.87 21.43 30.69
N GLY A 99 -3.76 21.32 29.35
CA GLY A 99 -2.68 20.63 28.68
C GLY A 99 -3.14 19.58 27.66
N MET A 100 -2.16 18.84 27.15
CA MET A 100 -2.36 17.74 26.22
C MET A 100 -2.67 16.46 27.01
N GLY A 101 -3.74 15.78 26.62
CA GLY A 101 -4.13 14.49 27.18
C GLY A 101 -3.35 13.32 26.57
N ASP A 102 -3.67 12.13 27.03
CA ASP A 102 -3.09 10.90 26.50
C ASP A 102 -3.42 10.73 25.02
N SER A 103 -2.49 10.15 24.28
CA SER A 103 -2.71 9.78 22.89
C SER A 103 -3.68 8.60 22.79
N SER A 104 -4.41 8.55 21.69
CA SER A 104 -5.14 7.32 21.29
C SER A 104 -4.16 6.15 21.12
N ASP A 105 -4.70 4.93 21.07
CA ASP A 105 -3.94 3.82 20.54
C ASP A 105 -3.44 4.15 19.14
N ALA A 106 -2.24 3.66 18.80
CA ALA A 106 -1.71 3.80 17.46
C ALA A 106 -2.51 2.94 16.48
N THR A 107 -2.68 3.42 15.25
CA THR A 107 -3.27 2.60 14.19
C THR A 107 -2.34 1.43 13.84
N GLU A 108 -2.90 0.39 13.21
CA GLU A 108 -2.07 -0.60 12.55
C GLU A 108 -1.24 0.06 11.43
N PRO A 109 0.00 -0.44 11.17
CA PRO A 109 0.83 0.11 10.11
C PRO A 109 0.15 0.06 8.74
N LYS A 110 0.07 1.18 8.05
CA LYS A 110 -0.50 1.31 6.71
C LYS A 110 0.56 1.66 5.69
N LEU A 111 0.69 0.82 4.65
CA LEU A 111 1.59 1.08 3.53
C LEU A 111 1.00 2.16 2.61
N LEU A 112 1.72 3.24 2.41
CA LEU A 112 1.37 4.25 1.42
C LEU A 112 1.82 3.78 0.03
N LYS A 113 0.85 3.59 -0.85
CA LYS A 113 1.10 3.22 -2.25
C LYS A 113 1.02 4.46 -3.13
N PRO A 114 1.87 4.59 -4.16
CA PRO A 114 1.74 5.70 -5.11
C PRO A 114 0.36 5.64 -5.77
N SER A 115 -0.24 6.81 -6.02
CA SER A 115 -1.54 6.91 -6.71
C SER A 115 -1.46 6.44 -8.16
N LYS A 116 -0.26 6.52 -8.76
CA LYS A 116 0.05 6.01 -10.10
C LYS A 116 1.46 5.45 -10.12
N SER A 117 1.65 4.32 -10.79
CA SER A 117 2.97 3.72 -11.00
C SER A 117 3.05 3.06 -12.38
N PRO A 118 4.22 3.12 -13.05
CA PRO A 118 4.42 2.41 -14.30
C PRO A 118 4.35 0.89 -14.09
N PRO A 119 4.19 0.11 -15.17
CA PRO A 119 4.29 -1.34 -15.10
C PRO A 119 5.69 -1.78 -14.66
N GLU A 120 5.75 -2.69 -13.70
CA GLU A 120 6.96 -3.40 -13.28
C GLU A 120 6.73 -4.90 -13.47
N ILE A 121 7.68 -5.59 -14.13
CA ILE A 121 7.66 -7.03 -14.33
C ILE A 121 8.64 -7.66 -13.35
N ASP A 122 8.16 -8.58 -12.52
CA ASP A 122 9.03 -9.34 -11.61
C ASP A 122 9.88 -10.33 -12.42
N ARG A 123 11.15 -9.98 -12.59
CA ARG A 123 12.11 -10.78 -13.34
C ARG A 123 12.68 -11.95 -12.56
N SER A 124 12.51 -11.99 -11.24
CA SER A 124 13.04 -13.07 -10.39
C SER A 124 12.41 -14.42 -10.71
N GLN A 125 11.22 -14.42 -11.29
CA GLN A 125 10.48 -15.63 -11.68
C GLN A 125 10.87 -16.17 -13.06
N PHE A 126 11.73 -15.47 -13.79
CA PHE A 126 12.26 -15.95 -15.07
C PHE A 126 13.55 -16.73 -14.85
N PRO A 127 13.68 -17.92 -15.42
CA PRO A 127 14.95 -18.60 -15.45
C PRO A 127 15.95 -17.80 -16.27
N GLU A 128 17.15 -17.62 -15.75
CA GLU A 128 18.24 -17.01 -16.49
C GLU A 128 18.62 -17.90 -17.67
N GLY A 129 18.72 -17.31 -18.85
CA GLY A 129 19.16 -17.99 -20.06
C GLY A 129 18.03 -18.68 -20.85
N ASN A 130 18.38 -19.78 -21.51
CA ASN A 130 17.45 -20.51 -22.37
C ASN A 130 16.55 -21.44 -21.55
N LEU A 131 15.25 -21.38 -21.79
CA LEU A 131 14.31 -22.34 -21.25
C LEU A 131 14.45 -23.70 -21.93
N ASN A 132 15.00 -24.67 -21.23
CA ASN A 132 15.06 -26.04 -21.68
C ASN A 132 13.85 -26.82 -21.13
N CYS A 133 13.08 -27.42 -22.01
CA CYS A 133 11.91 -28.20 -21.66
C CYS A 133 12.06 -29.62 -22.22
N LYS A 134 11.80 -30.65 -21.39
CA LYS A 134 11.76 -32.03 -21.87
C LYS A 134 10.59 -32.23 -22.84
N VAL A 135 10.77 -33.10 -23.82
CA VAL A 135 9.69 -33.51 -24.72
C VAL A 135 8.51 -34.01 -23.88
N ASN A 136 7.31 -33.65 -24.27
CA ASN A 136 6.05 -34.03 -23.59
C ASN A 136 5.90 -33.52 -22.14
N SER A 137 6.74 -32.59 -21.68
CA SER A 137 6.52 -31.92 -20.39
C SER A 137 5.73 -30.62 -20.54
N GLN A 138 4.92 -30.33 -19.56
CA GLN A 138 4.25 -29.02 -19.45
C GLN A 138 5.23 -28.00 -18.87
N LEU A 139 5.30 -26.81 -19.47
CA LEU A 139 6.03 -25.66 -18.94
C LEU A 139 5.02 -24.55 -18.69
N VAL A 140 5.11 -23.95 -17.50
CA VAL A 140 4.31 -22.80 -17.12
C VAL A 140 5.25 -21.66 -16.78
N LEU A 141 5.07 -20.52 -17.45
CA LEU A 141 5.66 -19.24 -17.09
C LEU A 141 4.57 -18.41 -16.42
N GLU A 142 4.77 -18.07 -15.17
CA GLU A 142 3.89 -17.20 -14.41
C GLU A 142 4.70 -16.02 -13.92
N VAL A 143 4.23 -14.81 -14.21
CA VAL A 143 4.97 -13.57 -14.00
C VAL A 143 4.09 -12.57 -13.31
N ASN A 144 4.55 -12.06 -12.19
CA ASN A 144 3.90 -10.95 -11.51
C ASN A 144 4.20 -9.65 -12.24
N VAL A 145 3.15 -8.87 -12.46
CA VAL A 145 3.24 -7.56 -13.10
C VAL A 145 2.51 -6.56 -12.21
N GLU A 146 3.24 -5.63 -11.64
CA GLU A 146 2.69 -4.58 -10.80
C GLU A 146 2.55 -3.28 -11.57
N GLY A 147 1.66 -2.42 -11.11
CA GLY A 147 1.43 -1.07 -11.68
C GLY A 147 0.09 -0.52 -11.24
N ILE A 148 -0.03 0.80 -11.22
CA ILE A 148 -1.27 1.50 -10.86
C ILE A 148 -1.60 2.53 -11.96
N PRO A 149 -2.73 2.38 -12.65
CA PRO A 149 -3.68 1.27 -12.66
C PRO A 149 -3.05 -0.07 -13.07
N ALA A 150 -3.73 -1.18 -12.75
CA ALA A 150 -3.27 -2.51 -13.11
C ALA A 150 -2.91 -2.59 -14.61
N PRO A 151 -1.71 -3.06 -14.98
CA PRO A 151 -1.29 -3.10 -16.37
C PRO A 151 -2.06 -4.14 -17.19
N SER A 152 -2.32 -3.82 -18.44
CA SER A 152 -2.65 -4.82 -19.45
C SER A 152 -1.38 -5.52 -19.92
N THR A 153 -1.44 -6.83 -20.16
CA THR A 153 -0.30 -7.63 -20.58
C THR A 153 -0.56 -8.32 -21.91
N THR A 154 0.49 -8.49 -22.70
CA THR A 154 0.44 -9.16 -23.99
C THR A 154 1.69 -10.02 -24.16
N TRP A 155 1.53 -11.29 -24.47
CA TRP A 155 2.62 -12.17 -24.85
C TRP A 155 2.85 -12.14 -26.36
N LEU A 156 4.13 -12.08 -26.77
CA LEU A 156 4.53 -12.17 -28.17
C LEU A 156 5.51 -13.32 -28.36
N ARG A 157 5.49 -13.94 -29.52
CA ARG A 157 6.50 -14.90 -29.99
C ARG A 157 7.11 -14.37 -31.28
N ASN A 158 8.43 -14.19 -31.32
CA ASN A 158 9.14 -13.60 -32.46
C ASN A 158 8.46 -12.30 -32.95
N ASP A 159 8.10 -11.44 -31.97
CA ASP A 159 7.42 -10.16 -32.17
C ASP A 159 5.96 -10.21 -32.69
N ALA A 160 5.40 -11.41 -32.88
CA ALA A 160 3.99 -11.61 -33.19
C ALA A 160 3.18 -11.87 -31.91
N GLU A 161 2.00 -11.25 -31.78
CA GLU A 161 1.13 -11.45 -30.62
C GLU A 161 0.64 -12.90 -30.53
N LEU A 162 0.69 -13.44 -29.32
CA LEU A 162 0.23 -14.80 -29.01
C LEU A 162 -1.22 -14.81 -28.52
N SER A 163 -1.98 -15.72 -29.05
CA SER A 163 -3.27 -16.15 -28.53
C SER A 163 -3.23 -17.62 -28.12
N THR A 164 -4.21 -18.05 -27.34
CA THR A 164 -4.35 -19.47 -27.00
C THR A 164 -4.59 -20.32 -28.25
N GLY A 165 -3.82 -21.36 -28.42
CA GLY A 165 -3.86 -22.30 -29.56
C GLY A 165 -2.50 -22.95 -29.82
N ASP A 166 -2.42 -23.94 -30.70
CA ASP A 166 -1.19 -24.58 -31.16
C ASP A 166 -0.21 -25.02 -30.04
N GLY A 167 -0.74 -25.54 -28.94
CA GLY A 167 0.05 -26.02 -27.80
C GLY A 167 0.47 -24.91 -26.84
N ILE A 168 -0.11 -23.73 -26.95
CA ILE A 168 0.10 -22.60 -26.05
C ILE A 168 -1.23 -22.17 -25.46
N LYS A 169 -1.25 -21.90 -24.14
CA LYS A 169 -2.37 -21.26 -23.44
C LYS A 169 -1.88 -19.97 -22.83
N VAL A 170 -2.53 -18.87 -23.16
CA VAL A 170 -2.28 -17.54 -22.62
C VAL A 170 -3.36 -17.20 -21.63
N VAL A 171 -2.98 -16.80 -20.40
CA VAL A 171 -3.91 -16.37 -19.34
C VAL A 171 -3.47 -15.02 -18.83
N HIS A 172 -4.40 -14.09 -18.80
CA HIS A 172 -4.22 -12.74 -18.25
C HIS A 172 -5.13 -12.58 -17.04
N ASN A 173 -4.53 -12.41 -15.86
CA ASN A 173 -5.21 -12.03 -14.65
C ASN A 173 -4.69 -10.67 -14.19
N PRO A 174 -5.42 -9.91 -13.38
CA PRO A 174 -4.88 -8.71 -12.76
C PRO A 174 -3.55 -9.03 -12.06
N ASN A 175 -2.50 -8.29 -12.38
CA ASN A 175 -1.16 -8.41 -11.82
C ASN A 175 -0.40 -9.73 -12.08
N VAL A 176 -0.95 -10.63 -12.91
CA VAL A 176 -0.28 -11.88 -13.27
C VAL A 176 -0.44 -12.16 -14.77
N ALA A 177 0.67 -12.37 -15.46
CA ALA A 177 0.70 -12.86 -16.84
C ALA A 177 1.19 -14.32 -16.86
N LYS A 178 0.40 -15.22 -17.41
CA LYS A 178 0.74 -16.63 -17.46
C LYS A 178 0.78 -17.13 -18.92
N LEU A 179 1.85 -17.85 -19.24
CA LEU A 179 2.03 -18.55 -20.51
C LEU A 179 2.28 -20.02 -20.22
N MET A 180 1.42 -20.88 -20.74
CA MET A 180 1.51 -22.32 -20.55
C MET A 180 1.82 -22.99 -21.89
N PHE A 181 2.85 -23.82 -21.90
CA PHE A 181 3.18 -24.69 -23.01
C PHE A 181 2.57 -26.06 -22.73
N ILE A 182 1.54 -26.39 -23.46
CA ILE A 182 0.92 -27.72 -23.41
C ILE A 182 1.78 -28.61 -24.28
N PRO A 183 2.06 -29.89 -23.90
CA PRO A 183 2.86 -30.77 -24.71
C PRO A 183 2.28 -30.86 -26.12
N ALA A 184 3.00 -30.31 -27.08
CA ALA A 184 2.59 -30.31 -28.49
C ALA A 184 3.67 -30.97 -29.34
N LEU A 185 3.28 -31.59 -30.43
CA LEU A 185 4.15 -32.26 -31.38
C LEU A 185 5.04 -31.30 -32.19
N ARG A 186 4.83 -30.01 -32.08
CA ARG A 186 5.58 -28.97 -32.82
C ARG A 186 6.61 -28.27 -31.95
N PRO A 187 7.79 -27.93 -32.47
CA PRO A 187 8.79 -27.17 -31.75
C PRO A 187 8.29 -25.74 -31.43
N LEU A 188 8.18 -25.46 -30.16
CA LEU A 188 7.79 -24.14 -29.65
C LEU A 188 9.03 -23.26 -29.34
N SER A 189 10.10 -23.44 -30.13
CA SER A 189 11.30 -22.59 -30.01
C SER A 189 11.01 -21.17 -30.49
N GLY A 190 11.68 -20.21 -29.90
CA GLY A 190 11.52 -18.80 -30.28
C GLY A 190 11.83 -17.84 -29.14
N LYS A 191 11.79 -16.57 -29.47
CA LYS A 191 11.88 -15.47 -28.52
C LYS A 191 10.49 -15.15 -28.02
N TYR A 192 10.28 -15.26 -26.70
CA TYR A 192 9.02 -14.90 -26.06
C TYR A 192 9.19 -13.57 -25.33
N THR A 193 8.27 -12.67 -25.54
CA THR A 193 8.30 -11.32 -24.97
C THR A 193 7.01 -11.05 -24.24
N LEU A 194 7.09 -10.61 -22.98
CA LEU A 194 5.97 -10.05 -22.25
C LEU A 194 6.00 -8.52 -22.38
N LYS A 195 4.89 -7.96 -22.80
CA LYS A 195 4.64 -6.52 -22.87
C LYS A 195 3.62 -6.15 -21.82
N ALA A 196 3.91 -5.14 -21.01
CA ALA A 196 2.98 -4.59 -20.05
C ALA A 196 2.76 -3.10 -20.29
N LYS A 197 1.53 -2.63 -20.17
CA LYS A 197 1.14 -1.25 -20.47
C LYS A 197 0.07 -0.78 -19.49
N ASN A 198 0.21 0.45 -18.99
CA ASN A 198 -0.84 1.19 -18.32
C ASN A 198 -0.83 2.67 -18.76
N GLN A 199 -1.63 3.52 -18.08
CA GLN A 199 -1.73 4.94 -18.40
C GLN A 199 -0.45 5.74 -18.11
N VAL A 200 0.42 5.26 -17.23
CA VAL A 200 1.66 5.95 -16.83
C VAL A 200 2.77 5.71 -17.82
N ARG A 201 2.83 4.50 -18.38
CA ARG A 201 3.84 4.10 -19.34
C ARG A 201 3.21 3.32 -20.50
N THR A 202 3.62 3.65 -21.70
CA THR A 202 3.08 3.05 -22.91
C THR A 202 3.43 1.58 -23.08
N SER A 203 4.63 1.16 -22.67
CA SER A 203 4.99 -0.27 -22.64
C SER A 203 6.27 -0.54 -21.85
N LEU A 204 6.29 -1.67 -21.18
CA LEU A 204 7.49 -2.32 -20.68
C LEU A 204 7.60 -3.68 -21.37
N LYS A 205 8.80 -4.03 -21.86
CA LYS A 205 9.04 -5.32 -22.53
C LYS A 205 10.09 -6.11 -21.76
N PHE A 206 9.84 -7.38 -21.63
CA PHE A 206 10.82 -8.35 -21.16
C PHE A 206 10.82 -9.56 -22.09
N SER A 207 11.99 -10.09 -22.48
CA SER A 207 12.10 -11.17 -23.44
C SER A 207 12.92 -12.32 -22.89
N ILE A 208 12.46 -13.55 -23.17
CA ILE A 208 13.18 -14.78 -22.91
C ILE A 208 13.35 -15.55 -24.22
N HIS A 209 14.42 -16.31 -24.32
CA HIS A 209 14.63 -17.23 -25.44
C HIS A 209 14.36 -18.66 -24.99
N ARG A 210 13.57 -19.37 -25.75
CA ARG A 210 13.43 -20.80 -25.58
C ARG A 210 14.37 -21.51 -26.55
N ALA A 211 15.34 -22.26 -26.02
CA ALA A 211 16.22 -23.09 -26.82
C ALA A 211 15.49 -24.28 -27.43
N ARG A 212 16.08 -24.82 -28.49
CA ARG A 212 15.59 -26.01 -29.17
C ARG A 212 15.39 -27.15 -28.17
N GLN A 213 14.32 -27.90 -28.40
CA GLN A 213 14.06 -29.18 -27.76
C GLN A 213 15.18 -30.16 -28.11
N TYR A 214 16.01 -30.57 -27.17
CA TYR A 214 16.92 -31.67 -27.34
C TYR A 214 16.15 -32.97 -27.08
N CYS A 215 15.96 -33.79 -28.12
CA CYS A 215 15.66 -35.19 -27.94
C CYS A 215 16.94 -35.85 -27.41
N GLN A 216 17.03 -36.16 -26.13
CA GLN A 216 17.94 -37.22 -25.69
C GLN A 216 17.17 -38.53 -25.78
N ASN A 217 17.68 -39.41 -26.65
CA ASN A 217 17.27 -40.80 -26.77
C ASN A 217 17.49 -41.56 -25.47
#